data_8063efd5fbfa976e6ac08ab1b8a5b98a
#
_entry.id   8063efd5fbfa976e6ac08ab1b8a5b98a
#
_cell.length_a   1.000
_cell.length_b   1.000
_cell.length_c   1.000
_cell.angle_alpha   90.00
_cell.angle_beta   90.00
_cell.angle_gamma   90.00
#
_symmetry.space_group_name_H-M   'P 1'
#
loop_
_entity.id
_entity.type
_entity.pdbx_description
1 polymer ?
#
loop_
_entity_poly.entity_id
_entity_poly.type
_entity_poly.pdbx_seq_one_letter_code
_entity_poly.pdbx_strand_id
1 'polypeptide(L)'
;MPKTTKRAEIKRAARIARYHETELPILDTREPLRRTPGVKPPARGLARYPWAVTIALALIIGGITSLYFTHTGPFAPAPKVAKIVVRPLATPAVFVSSPCNTSTVVKQLTNTTAAPTSAQFAKNQHTYTQAPAMSIDTNKLYCVGLNTNRGLIVLELDPKNAPNTVNNFVYLAQHNFYDGLKFHRVVPGFVIQTGDPKGDGTGGPGYKFNDEPVKGNYTEGCVAMANSGANTNGSQFFVCTGNDSSTLQKQYNLFGHVTMGMNVALLVQGPGDAATSKNITPDILNHVVVVAVNP
;
A
#
# COMPACT_ATOMS: atom_id res chain seq x y z
N MET A 1 -24.83 -18.22 -33.04
CA MET A 1 -24.28 -17.66 -31.78
C MET A 1 -24.17 -18.78 -30.75
N PRO A 2 -23.01 -19.10 -30.22
CA PRO A 2 -22.81 -20.36 -29.51
C PRO A 2 -23.33 -20.30 -28.07
N LYS A 3 -24.15 -21.31 -27.74
CA LYS A 3 -24.72 -21.57 -26.39
C LYS A 3 -23.69 -22.11 -25.37
N THR A 4 -22.41 -22.11 -25.70
CA THR A 4 -21.34 -22.72 -24.88
C THR A 4 -20.74 -21.81 -23.83
N THR A 5 -20.82 -20.48 -23.99
CA THR A 5 -20.20 -19.50 -23.09
C THR A 5 -20.92 -19.37 -21.74
N LYS A 6 -22.26 -19.40 -21.75
CA LYS A 6 -23.07 -19.28 -20.51
C LYS A 6 -22.89 -20.44 -19.54
N ARG A 7 -22.64 -21.64 -20.06
CA ARG A 7 -22.46 -22.86 -19.22
C ARG A 7 -21.09 -22.90 -18.52
N ALA A 8 -20.09 -22.27 -19.12
CA ALA A 8 -18.75 -22.14 -18.54
C ALA A 8 -18.73 -21.10 -17.41
N GLU A 9 -19.44 -19.98 -17.57
CA GLU A 9 -19.57 -18.95 -16.53
C GLU A 9 -20.34 -19.42 -15.30
N ILE A 10 -21.42 -20.19 -15.50
CA ILE A 10 -22.19 -20.79 -14.40
C ILE A 10 -21.33 -21.80 -13.61
N LYS A 11 -20.50 -22.60 -14.29
CA LYS A 11 -19.59 -23.54 -13.63
C LYS A 11 -18.47 -22.81 -12.87
N ARG A 12 -18.00 -21.66 -13.35
CA ARG A 12 -16.97 -20.85 -12.70
C ARG A 12 -17.54 -20.16 -11.45
N ALA A 13 -18.76 -19.61 -11.52
CA ALA A 13 -19.45 -19.00 -10.40
C ALA A 13 -19.77 -20.03 -9.30
N ALA A 14 -20.20 -21.23 -9.65
CA ALA A 14 -20.45 -22.31 -8.71
C ALA A 14 -19.18 -22.86 -8.03
N ARG A 15 -18.02 -22.74 -8.67
CA ARG A 15 -16.72 -23.12 -8.08
C ARG A 15 -16.22 -22.10 -7.10
N ILE A 16 -16.46 -20.81 -7.35
CA ILE A 16 -16.13 -19.70 -6.42
C ILE A 16 -17.04 -19.74 -5.19
N ALA A 17 -18.33 -20.01 -5.37
CA ALA A 17 -19.27 -20.14 -4.24
C ALA A 17 -18.91 -21.30 -3.28
N ARG A 18 -18.42 -22.43 -3.80
CA ARG A 18 -17.96 -23.56 -2.95
C ARG A 18 -16.65 -23.29 -2.20
N TYR A 19 -15.84 -22.33 -2.65
CA TYR A 19 -14.58 -21.97 -1.97
C TYR A 19 -14.83 -21.10 -0.73
N HIS A 20 -15.95 -20.37 -0.71
CA HIS A 20 -16.34 -19.53 0.44
C HIS A 20 -17.15 -20.26 1.51
N GLU A 21 -17.57 -21.51 1.26
CA GLU A 21 -18.43 -22.27 2.20
C GLU A 21 -17.65 -23.24 3.10
N THR A 22 -16.33 -23.31 2.97
CA THR A 22 -15.48 -24.26 3.72
C THR A 22 -14.65 -23.66 4.85
N GLU A 23 -14.79 -22.39 5.17
CA GLU A 23 -14.11 -21.81 6.34
C GLU A 23 -15.09 -21.08 7.25
N LEU A 24 -15.68 -21.81 8.19
CA LEU A 24 -15.95 -21.38 9.58
C LEU A 24 -16.66 -22.53 10.34
N PRO A 25 -16.07 -23.17 11.34
CA PRO A 25 -16.80 -24.00 12.27
C PRO A 25 -17.58 -23.10 13.23
N ILE A 26 -18.90 -23.10 13.10
CA ILE A 26 -19.82 -22.51 14.07
C ILE A 26 -19.74 -23.34 15.35
N LEU A 27 -19.25 -22.74 16.43
CA LEU A 27 -19.38 -23.29 17.79
C LEU A 27 -20.85 -23.20 18.17
N ASP A 28 -21.56 -24.34 18.05
CA ASP A 28 -22.91 -24.51 18.60
C ASP A 28 -22.82 -24.76 20.10
N THR A 29 -23.22 -23.76 20.89
CA THR A 29 -23.25 -23.79 22.36
C THR A 29 -24.60 -24.28 22.89
N ARG A 30 -25.13 -25.41 22.43
CA ARG A 30 -26.34 -26.04 23.01
C ARG A 30 -26.29 -27.56 22.93
N GLU A 31 -25.49 -28.20 23.75
CA GLU A 31 -25.76 -29.59 24.13
C GLU A 31 -26.27 -29.69 25.60
N PRO A 32 -27.37 -30.41 25.85
CA PRO A 32 -27.86 -30.61 27.19
C PRO A 32 -26.98 -31.62 27.93
N LEU A 33 -26.68 -31.29 29.20
CA LEU A 33 -25.94 -32.11 30.15
C LEU A 33 -26.48 -33.57 30.22
N ARG A 34 -25.78 -34.51 29.57
CA ARG A 34 -25.93 -35.92 29.82
C ARG A 34 -25.31 -36.24 31.19
N ARG A 35 -26.16 -36.67 32.13
CA ARG A 35 -25.74 -37.26 33.40
C ARG A 35 -24.93 -38.53 33.11
N THR A 36 -23.65 -38.52 33.41
CA THR A 36 -22.82 -39.72 33.45
C THR A 36 -23.05 -40.45 34.79
N PRO A 37 -23.15 -41.79 34.77
CA PRO A 37 -23.30 -42.56 36.00
C PRO A 37 -22.01 -42.52 36.85
N GLY A 38 -22.19 -42.35 38.14
CA GLY A 38 -21.31 -42.43 39.29
C GLY A 38 -19.83 -42.78 39.05
N VAL A 39 -18.99 -41.79 39.04
CA VAL A 39 -17.56 -41.98 39.26
C VAL A 39 -17.35 -42.08 40.76
N LYS A 40 -16.89 -43.24 41.23
CA LYS A 40 -16.43 -43.44 42.63
C LYS A 40 -15.35 -42.41 42.94
N PRO A 41 -15.35 -41.80 44.14
CA PRO A 41 -14.29 -40.86 44.51
C PRO A 41 -12.92 -41.58 44.49
N PRO A 42 -11.88 -40.93 43.99
CA PRO A 42 -10.55 -41.54 43.98
C PRO A 42 -10.09 -41.84 45.39
N ALA A 43 -9.62 -43.06 45.58
CA ALA A 43 -9.08 -43.55 46.82
C ALA A 43 -7.97 -42.62 47.36
N ARG A 44 -7.98 -42.41 48.67
CA ARG A 44 -6.98 -41.70 49.47
C ARG A 44 -5.56 -42.21 49.15
N GLY A 45 -4.87 -41.57 48.16
CA GLY A 45 -3.58 -42.05 47.66
C GLY A 45 -2.38 -41.18 47.97
N LEU A 46 -2.53 -39.89 48.20
CA LEU A 46 -1.40 -38.95 48.37
C LEU A 46 -0.79 -38.91 49.77
N ALA A 47 -1.52 -39.38 50.83
CA ALA A 47 -1.00 -39.40 52.20
C ALA A 47 0.04 -40.47 52.46
N ARG A 48 0.28 -41.44 51.53
CA ARG A 48 1.24 -42.53 51.70
C ARG A 48 2.66 -42.21 51.19
N TYR A 49 2.84 -41.10 50.53
CA TYR A 49 4.16 -40.74 49.93
C TYR A 49 4.51 -39.30 50.25
N PRO A 50 4.95 -38.96 51.45
CA PRO A 50 5.31 -37.59 51.84
C PRO A 50 6.40 -37.01 50.94
N TRP A 51 7.27 -37.86 50.35
CA TRP A 51 8.25 -37.43 49.37
C TRP A 51 7.68 -36.96 48.02
N ALA A 52 6.51 -37.48 47.61
CA ALA A 52 5.88 -37.05 46.38
C ALA A 52 5.32 -35.61 46.48
N VAL A 53 4.86 -35.20 47.66
CA VAL A 53 4.43 -33.82 47.95
C VAL A 53 5.62 -32.87 47.94
N THR A 54 6.75 -33.29 48.49
CA THR A 54 7.97 -32.49 48.48
C THR A 54 8.56 -32.34 47.07
N ILE A 55 8.51 -33.36 46.24
CA ILE A 55 8.93 -33.25 44.82
C ILE A 55 7.96 -32.35 44.05
N ALA A 56 6.67 -32.47 44.23
CA ALA A 56 5.67 -31.60 43.57
C ALA A 56 5.85 -30.13 43.97
N LEU A 57 6.07 -29.86 45.27
CA LEU A 57 6.40 -28.50 45.74
C LEU A 57 7.72 -27.97 45.20
N ALA A 58 8.75 -28.81 45.11
CA ALA A 58 10.04 -28.42 44.55
C ALA A 58 9.92 -28.11 43.05
N LEU A 59 9.13 -28.86 42.28
CA LEU A 59 8.86 -28.57 40.86
C LEU A 59 8.02 -27.30 40.67
N ILE A 60 7.05 -27.03 41.53
CA ILE A 60 6.27 -25.79 41.51
C ILE A 60 7.17 -24.57 41.86
N ILE A 61 7.96 -24.70 42.90
CA ILE A 61 8.91 -23.62 43.30
C ILE A 61 9.96 -23.43 42.21
N GLY A 62 10.51 -24.51 41.65
CA GLY A 62 11.46 -24.43 40.51
C GLY A 62 10.85 -23.85 39.24
N GLY A 63 9.58 -24.18 38.98
CA GLY A 63 8.83 -23.58 37.86
C GLY A 63 8.57 -22.06 38.05
N ILE A 64 8.17 -21.68 39.27
CA ILE A 64 7.93 -20.28 39.62
C ILE A 64 9.25 -19.50 39.59
N THR A 65 10.34 -20.03 40.15
CA THR A 65 11.65 -19.37 40.09
C THR A 65 12.17 -19.29 38.65
N SER A 66 11.96 -20.30 37.80
CA SER A 66 12.31 -20.24 36.39
C SER A 66 11.52 -19.16 35.64
N LEU A 67 10.21 -19.02 35.93
CA LEU A 67 9.36 -17.96 35.33
C LEU A 67 9.79 -16.55 35.80
N TYR A 68 10.19 -16.42 37.07
CA TYR A 68 10.62 -15.13 37.62
C TYR A 68 11.99 -14.68 37.11
N PHE A 69 12.87 -15.63 36.79
CA PHE A 69 14.24 -15.28 36.34
C PHE A 69 14.43 -15.31 34.83
N THR A 70 13.48 -15.87 34.03
CA THR A 70 13.67 -15.98 32.58
C THR A 70 13.08 -14.83 31.79
N HIS A 71 11.75 -14.68 31.69
CA HIS A 71 11.20 -13.71 30.73
C HIS A 71 10.04 -12.81 31.20
N THR A 72 9.45 -13.05 32.38
CA THR A 72 8.24 -12.34 32.82
C THR A 72 8.23 -11.85 34.27
N GLY A 73 9.31 -12.04 35.01
CA GLY A 73 9.40 -11.63 36.43
C GLY A 73 10.06 -10.25 36.63
N PRO A 74 9.93 -9.66 37.84
CA PRO A 74 10.55 -8.35 38.14
C PRO A 74 12.09 -8.35 38.08
N PHE A 75 12.71 -9.53 38.01
CA PHE A 75 14.16 -9.72 37.82
C PHE A 75 14.52 -10.20 36.42
N ALA A 76 13.58 -10.17 35.47
CA ALA A 76 13.90 -10.47 34.08
C ALA A 76 15.02 -9.51 33.60
N PRO A 77 16.07 -10.00 32.93
CA PRO A 77 17.09 -9.11 32.37
C PRO A 77 16.37 -8.13 31.43
N ALA A 78 16.69 -6.84 31.56
CA ALA A 78 16.15 -5.81 30.71
C ALA A 78 16.22 -6.28 29.25
N PRO A 79 15.14 -6.13 28.46
CA PRO A 79 15.17 -6.52 27.06
C PRO A 79 16.40 -5.87 26.45
N LYS A 80 17.27 -6.65 25.83
CA LYS A 80 18.41 -6.10 25.08
C LYS A 80 17.79 -5.12 24.09
N VAL A 81 17.96 -3.83 24.38
CA VAL A 81 17.55 -2.77 23.45
C VAL A 81 18.23 -3.17 22.15
N ALA A 82 17.44 -3.60 21.19
CA ALA A 82 17.94 -3.85 19.85
C ALA A 82 18.69 -2.57 19.50
N LYS A 83 19.98 -2.66 19.24
CA LYS A 83 20.75 -1.52 18.75
C LYS A 83 19.90 -0.96 17.64
N ILE A 84 19.35 0.24 17.86
CA ILE A 84 18.77 1.00 16.77
C ILE A 84 19.91 1.07 15.78
N VAL A 85 19.84 0.25 14.74
CA VAL A 85 20.69 0.42 13.58
C VAL A 85 20.20 1.74 13.01
N VAL A 86 20.83 2.83 13.47
CA VAL A 86 20.71 4.10 12.81
C VAL A 86 21.23 3.82 11.42
N ARG A 87 20.27 3.59 10.50
CA ARG A 87 20.59 3.48 9.09
C ARG A 87 21.37 4.74 8.80
N PRO A 88 22.62 4.67 8.32
CA PRO A 88 23.37 5.87 8.00
C PRO A 88 22.43 6.72 7.16
N LEU A 89 22.33 8.00 7.51
CA LEU A 89 21.58 8.97 6.73
C LEU A 89 21.97 8.72 5.28
N ALA A 90 20.99 8.34 4.45
CA ALA A 90 21.25 7.99 3.08
C ALA A 90 22.18 9.08 2.53
N THR A 91 23.31 8.68 1.95
CA THR A 91 24.20 9.58 1.24
C THR A 91 23.31 10.54 0.47
N PRO A 92 23.54 11.86 0.55
CA PRO A 92 22.67 12.83 -0.12
C PRO A 92 22.48 12.34 -1.54
N ALA A 93 21.22 12.10 -1.91
CA ALA A 93 20.87 11.63 -3.24
C ALA A 93 21.65 12.52 -4.22
N VAL A 94 22.42 11.90 -5.10
CA VAL A 94 23.10 12.62 -6.18
C VAL A 94 22.01 13.45 -6.83
N PHE A 95 22.08 14.77 -6.67
CA PHE A 95 21.14 15.68 -7.31
C PHE A 95 21.37 15.50 -8.81
N VAL A 96 20.57 14.64 -9.43
CA VAL A 96 20.48 14.61 -10.87
C VAL A 96 20.00 16.00 -11.26
N SER A 97 20.77 16.71 -12.08
CA SER A 97 20.41 18.05 -12.54
C SER A 97 19.21 17.92 -13.47
N SER A 98 18.02 17.85 -12.87
CA SER A 98 16.75 17.82 -13.61
C SER A 98 16.31 19.25 -13.88
N PRO A 99 15.83 19.57 -15.09
CA PRO A 99 15.20 20.84 -15.37
C PRO A 99 14.00 21.12 -14.47
N CYS A 100 13.39 20.07 -13.90
CA CYS A 100 12.26 20.17 -12.96
C CYS A 100 12.67 20.74 -11.58
N ASN A 101 13.96 20.75 -11.25
CA ASN A 101 14.45 21.22 -9.95
C ASN A 101 14.91 22.69 -9.96
N THR A 102 14.72 23.41 -11.07
CA THR A 102 15.03 24.83 -11.11
C THR A 102 14.07 25.62 -10.24
N SER A 103 14.56 26.68 -9.59
CA SER A 103 13.74 27.49 -8.68
C SER A 103 12.49 28.06 -9.34
N THR A 104 12.59 28.40 -10.62
CA THR A 104 11.44 28.89 -11.41
C THR A 104 10.39 27.82 -11.60
N VAL A 105 10.78 26.60 -12.01
CA VAL A 105 9.85 25.48 -12.22
C VAL A 105 9.25 25.03 -10.88
N VAL A 106 10.04 24.87 -9.83
CA VAL A 106 9.55 24.50 -8.50
C VAL A 106 8.53 25.52 -7.99
N LYS A 107 8.76 26.83 -8.19
CA LYS A 107 7.78 27.87 -7.83
C LYS A 107 6.46 27.71 -8.60
N GLN A 108 6.51 27.36 -9.89
CA GLN A 108 5.31 27.10 -10.69
C GLN A 108 4.57 25.83 -10.25
N LEU A 109 5.32 24.79 -9.82
CA LEU A 109 4.76 23.53 -9.37
C LEU A 109 4.14 23.59 -7.96
N THR A 110 4.53 24.60 -7.18
CA THR A 110 4.07 24.75 -5.80
C THR A 110 2.66 25.34 -5.75
N ASN A 111 1.74 24.62 -5.17
CA ASN A 111 0.39 25.10 -4.85
C ASN A 111 0.13 24.89 -3.35
N THR A 112 0.07 25.99 -2.61
CA THR A 112 -0.10 25.97 -1.15
C THR A 112 -1.56 26.08 -0.73
N THR A 113 -2.50 26.07 -1.66
CA THR A 113 -3.93 26.09 -1.31
C THR A 113 -4.31 24.78 -0.61
N ALA A 114 -5.31 24.86 0.26
CA ALA A 114 -5.82 23.67 0.92
C ALA A 114 -6.43 22.70 -0.10
N ALA A 115 -6.44 21.42 0.26
CA ALA A 115 -7.15 20.41 -0.53
C ALA A 115 -8.59 20.85 -0.80
N PRO A 116 -9.18 20.47 -1.96
CA PRO A 116 -10.54 20.77 -2.24
C PRO A 116 -11.46 20.19 -1.15
N THR A 117 -12.47 20.97 -0.75
CA THR A 117 -13.54 20.49 0.13
C THR A 117 -14.31 19.34 -0.56
N SER A 118 -15.02 18.54 0.22
CA SER A 118 -15.85 17.46 -0.34
C SER A 118 -16.82 17.96 -1.43
N ALA A 119 -17.37 19.18 -1.28
CA ALA A 119 -18.24 19.78 -2.26
C ALA A 119 -17.51 20.21 -3.55
N GLN A 120 -16.26 20.67 -3.45
CA GLN A 120 -15.40 20.97 -4.60
C GLN A 120 -14.93 19.69 -5.29
N PHE A 121 -14.48 18.71 -4.50
CA PHE A 121 -14.09 17.39 -5.01
C PHE A 121 -15.23 16.73 -5.81
N ALA A 122 -16.47 16.79 -5.31
CA ALA A 122 -17.63 16.23 -6.00
C ALA A 122 -17.95 16.93 -7.34
N LYS A 123 -17.44 18.15 -7.56
CA LYS A 123 -17.60 18.87 -8.83
C LYS A 123 -16.52 18.52 -9.85
N ASN A 124 -15.38 17.97 -9.43
CA ASN A 124 -14.34 17.53 -10.33
C ASN A 124 -14.82 16.33 -11.13
N GLN A 125 -14.47 16.30 -12.40
CA GLN A 125 -14.81 15.16 -13.25
C GLN A 125 -13.86 13.99 -12.96
N HIS A 126 -14.40 12.91 -12.41
CA HIS A 126 -13.64 11.69 -12.13
C HIS A 126 -14.07 10.49 -13.00
N THR A 127 -14.88 10.74 -14.03
CA THR A 127 -15.32 9.68 -14.94
C THR A 127 -15.34 10.21 -16.37
N TYR A 128 -14.68 9.50 -17.26
CA TYR A 128 -14.57 9.79 -18.69
C TYR A 128 -14.95 8.55 -19.48
N THR A 129 -15.44 8.74 -20.70
CA THR A 129 -15.91 7.64 -21.56
C THR A 129 -14.79 6.93 -22.29
N GLN A 130 -13.63 7.58 -22.47
CA GLN A 130 -12.49 7.05 -23.21
C GLN A 130 -11.19 7.71 -22.76
N ALA A 131 -10.06 7.04 -23.05
CA ALA A 131 -8.74 7.61 -22.84
C ALA A 131 -8.53 8.88 -23.70
N PRO A 132 -7.77 9.88 -23.22
CA PRO A 132 -7.54 11.10 -23.97
C PRO A 132 -6.75 10.83 -25.24
N ALA A 133 -7.11 11.52 -26.32
CA ALA A 133 -6.29 11.59 -27.51
C ALA A 133 -4.91 12.19 -27.16
N MET A 134 -3.88 11.85 -27.94
CA MET A 134 -2.53 12.40 -27.75
C MET A 134 -2.57 13.92 -27.89
N SER A 135 -2.21 14.64 -26.84
CA SER A 135 -2.23 16.10 -26.77
C SER A 135 -0.93 16.72 -26.26
N ILE A 136 0.00 15.87 -25.77
CA ILE A 136 1.30 16.32 -25.29
C ILE A 136 2.34 16.37 -26.41
N ASP A 137 3.38 17.19 -26.22
CA ASP A 137 4.58 17.17 -27.05
C ASP A 137 5.58 16.15 -26.50
N THR A 138 5.78 15.05 -27.21
CA THR A 138 6.69 13.98 -26.79
C THR A 138 8.18 14.34 -26.84
N ASN A 139 8.53 15.52 -27.32
CA ASN A 139 9.91 16.05 -27.28
C ASN A 139 10.20 16.87 -26.03
N LYS A 140 9.20 17.14 -25.20
CA LYS A 140 9.34 17.84 -23.92
C LYS A 140 9.39 16.87 -22.76
N LEU A 141 9.93 17.34 -21.63
CA LEU A 141 9.74 16.72 -20.33
C LEU A 141 8.55 17.37 -19.60
N TYR A 142 7.89 16.63 -18.75
CA TYR A 142 6.78 17.12 -17.95
C TYR A 142 7.15 17.08 -16.49
N CYS A 143 7.33 18.27 -15.90
CA CYS A 143 7.54 18.42 -14.47
C CYS A 143 6.20 18.44 -13.74
N VAL A 144 6.05 17.64 -12.70
CA VAL A 144 4.83 17.53 -11.94
C VAL A 144 5.09 17.82 -10.47
N GLY A 145 4.31 18.73 -9.91
CA GLY A 145 4.25 18.97 -8.48
C GLY A 145 3.08 18.20 -7.85
N LEU A 146 3.38 17.17 -7.08
CA LEU A 146 2.42 16.55 -6.19
C LEU A 146 2.41 17.34 -4.88
N ASN A 147 1.47 18.26 -4.73
CA ASN A 147 1.31 19.05 -3.52
C ASN A 147 0.49 18.26 -2.51
N THR A 148 1.15 17.64 -1.55
CA THR A 148 0.51 16.81 -0.53
C THR A 148 0.33 17.59 0.79
N ASN A 149 -0.47 17.06 1.71
CA ASN A 149 -0.55 17.59 3.08
C ASN A 149 0.76 17.37 3.89
N ARG A 150 1.76 16.65 3.33
CA ARG A 150 3.11 16.47 3.89
C ARG A 150 4.16 17.39 3.25
N GLY A 151 3.84 18.02 2.12
CA GLY A 151 4.74 18.86 1.36
C GLY A 151 4.74 18.56 -0.14
N LEU A 152 5.67 19.17 -0.85
CA LEU A 152 5.83 19.02 -2.30
C LEU A 152 6.73 17.83 -2.65
N ILE A 153 6.26 17.00 -3.58
CA ILE A 153 7.04 15.98 -4.26
C ILE A 153 7.09 16.38 -5.75
N VAL A 154 8.28 16.49 -6.33
CA VAL A 154 8.45 16.83 -7.75
C VAL A 154 8.80 15.58 -8.54
N LEU A 155 8.04 15.35 -9.60
CA LEU A 155 8.27 14.27 -10.54
C LEU A 155 8.77 14.86 -11.86
N GLU A 156 9.59 14.08 -12.53
CA GLU A 156 9.91 14.26 -13.95
C GLU A 156 9.30 13.08 -14.72
N LEU A 157 8.47 13.40 -15.71
CA LEU A 157 7.84 12.42 -16.59
C LEU A 157 8.50 12.49 -17.97
N ASP A 158 8.86 11.32 -18.52
CA ASP A 158 9.50 11.18 -19.83
C ASP A 158 8.57 10.52 -20.85
N PRO A 159 7.95 11.30 -21.76
CA PRO A 159 7.07 10.75 -22.79
C PRO A 159 7.78 9.83 -23.80
N LYS A 160 9.10 9.89 -23.93
CA LYS A 160 9.84 8.98 -24.82
C LYS A 160 9.82 7.54 -24.31
N ASN A 161 9.64 7.37 -23.02
CA ASN A 161 9.55 6.06 -22.41
C ASN A 161 8.13 5.48 -22.43
N ALA A 162 7.13 6.31 -22.13
CA ALA A 162 5.73 5.90 -22.03
C ALA A 162 4.78 7.03 -22.48
N PRO A 163 4.70 7.31 -23.79
CA PRO A 163 3.99 8.48 -24.32
C PRO A 163 2.49 8.50 -23.99
N ASN A 164 1.81 7.36 -24.09
CA ASN A 164 0.38 7.28 -23.79
C ASN A 164 0.11 7.45 -22.29
N THR A 165 0.96 6.88 -21.45
CA THR A 165 0.86 6.99 -20.00
C THR A 165 1.09 8.43 -19.55
N VAL A 166 2.13 9.09 -20.05
CA VAL A 166 2.39 10.51 -19.73
C VAL A 166 1.26 11.40 -20.24
N ASN A 167 0.77 11.17 -21.47
CA ASN A 167 -0.39 11.89 -22.00
C ASN A 167 -1.63 11.74 -21.11
N ASN A 168 -1.93 10.51 -20.70
CA ASN A 168 -3.04 10.22 -19.82
C ASN A 168 -2.90 10.95 -18.46
N PHE A 169 -1.72 10.85 -17.85
CA PHE A 169 -1.46 11.48 -16.56
C PHE A 169 -1.58 13.01 -16.64
N VAL A 170 -0.93 13.62 -17.63
CA VAL A 170 -0.94 15.08 -17.86
C VAL A 170 -2.37 15.58 -18.11
N TYR A 171 -3.12 14.89 -18.96
CA TYR A 171 -4.52 15.22 -19.21
C TYR A 171 -5.35 15.21 -17.94
N LEU A 172 -5.29 14.14 -17.16
CA LEU A 172 -6.04 14.00 -15.92
C LEU A 172 -5.63 15.08 -14.90
N ALA A 173 -4.35 15.35 -14.75
CA ALA A 173 -3.82 16.38 -13.86
C ALA A 173 -4.32 17.78 -14.23
N GLN A 174 -4.28 18.15 -15.53
CA GLN A 174 -4.77 19.43 -16.04
C GLN A 174 -6.28 19.62 -15.85
N HIS A 175 -7.03 18.52 -15.66
CA HIS A 175 -8.47 18.55 -15.37
C HIS A 175 -8.79 18.36 -13.88
N ASN A 176 -7.83 18.59 -12.99
CA ASN A 176 -7.94 18.49 -11.53
C ASN A 176 -8.45 17.11 -11.05
N PHE A 177 -8.24 16.06 -11.86
CA PHE A 177 -8.70 14.71 -11.52
C PHE A 177 -8.07 14.19 -10.22
N TYR A 178 -6.80 14.53 -9.99
CA TYR A 178 -6.04 14.03 -8.85
C TYR A 178 -6.23 14.86 -7.58
N ASP A 179 -6.81 16.04 -7.68
CA ASP A 179 -6.93 16.98 -6.56
C ASP A 179 -7.84 16.43 -5.46
N GLY A 180 -7.34 16.35 -4.25
CA GLY A 180 -8.07 15.83 -3.09
C GLY A 180 -8.06 14.31 -2.94
N LEU A 181 -7.37 13.57 -3.82
CA LEU A 181 -7.31 12.11 -3.72
C LEU A 181 -6.43 11.65 -2.55
N LYS A 182 -6.79 10.49 -2.01
CA LYS A 182 -6.09 9.85 -0.90
C LYS A 182 -4.93 8.98 -1.38
N PHE A 183 -3.90 8.88 -0.56
CA PHE A 183 -2.95 7.77 -0.66
C PHE A 183 -3.60 6.54 -0.04
N HIS A 184 -4.36 5.81 -0.83
CA HIS A 184 -5.20 4.70 -0.38
C HIS A 184 -4.41 3.41 -0.08
N ARG A 185 -3.15 3.32 -0.52
CA ARG A 185 -2.24 2.21 -0.20
C ARG A 185 -0.82 2.74 0.04
N VAL A 186 -0.29 2.49 1.23
CA VAL A 186 1.07 2.87 1.62
C VAL A 186 1.76 1.69 2.26
N VAL A 187 2.82 1.20 1.63
CA VAL A 187 3.64 0.10 2.13
C VAL A 187 5.06 0.61 2.31
N PRO A 188 5.51 0.87 3.55
CA PRO A 188 6.83 1.43 3.81
C PRO A 188 7.97 0.60 3.21
N GLY A 189 8.89 1.26 2.50
CA GLY A 189 10.01 0.62 1.82
C GLY A 189 9.62 -0.11 0.52
N PHE A 190 8.39 0.05 0.07
CA PHE A 190 7.88 -0.50 -1.17
C PHE A 190 7.23 0.60 -2.03
N VAL A 191 5.99 1.01 -1.76
CA VAL A 191 5.28 2.01 -2.57
C VAL A 191 4.35 2.90 -1.74
N ILE A 192 4.09 4.12 -2.27
CA ILE A 192 2.92 4.93 -1.94
C ILE A 192 2.05 5.03 -3.19
N GLN A 193 0.78 4.68 -3.10
CA GLN A 193 -0.15 4.58 -4.23
C GLN A 193 -1.36 5.50 -4.03
N THR A 194 -1.74 6.19 -5.09
CA THR A 194 -2.86 7.14 -5.15
C THR A 194 -3.53 7.10 -6.53
N GLY A 195 -4.34 8.10 -6.88
CA GLY A 195 -4.98 8.20 -8.18
C GLY A 195 -6.31 7.46 -8.29
N ASP A 196 -6.87 7.01 -7.17
CA ASP A 196 -8.19 6.38 -7.11
C ASP A 196 -9.23 7.34 -6.54
N PRO A 197 -10.25 7.78 -7.34
CA PRO A 197 -11.32 8.64 -6.85
C PRO A 197 -12.20 8.03 -5.76
N LYS A 198 -12.30 6.70 -5.69
CA LYS A 198 -13.02 6.01 -4.62
C LYS A 198 -12.19 5.87 -3.35
N GLY A 199 -10.87 5.83 -3.47
CA GLY A 199 -9.94 5.69 -2.36
C GLY A 199 -9.96 4.31 -1.68
N ASP A 200 -10.39 3.27 -2.39
CA ASP A 200 -10.45 1.87 -1.93
C ASP A 200 -9.66 0.89 -2.82
N GLY A 201 -8.98 1.39 -3.84
CA GLY A 201 -8.20 0.63 -4.81
C GLY A 201 -9.01 0.14 -6.02
N THR A 202 -10.32 0.36 -6.06
CA THR A 202 -11.20 -0.15 -7.14
C THR A 202 -11.60 0.90 -8.16
N GLY A 203 -11.34 2.17 -7.87
CA GLY A 203 -11.70 3.30 -8.73
C GLY A 203 -10.71 3.55 -9.86
N GLY A 204 -11.11 4.46 -10.75
CA GLY A 204 -10.32 4.86 -11.91
C GLY A 204 -11.07 5.89 -12.75
N PRO A 205 -10.53 6.26 -13.92
CA PRO A 205 -11.06 7.35 -14.72
C PRO A 205 -12.27 6.96 -15.60
N GLY A 206 -12.78 5.73 -15.47
CA GLY A 206 -13.91 5.23 -16.26
C GLY A 206 -13.51 4.49 -17.53
N TYR A 207 -12.22 4.51 -17.89
CA TYR A 207 -11.66 3.78 -19.02
C TYR A 207 -10.39 3.03 -18.62
N LYS A 208 -9.88 2.21 -19.52
CA LYS A 208 -8.58 1.53 -19.42
C LYS A 208 -7.78 1.78 -20.69
N PHE A 209 -6.44 1.74 -20.57
CA PHE A 209 -5.54 1.82 -21.71
C PHE A 209 -4.43 0.77 -21.61
N ASN A 210 -3.75 0.54 -22.74
CA ASN A 210 -2.82 -0.55 -22.91
C ASN A 210 -1.51 -0.34 -22.15
N ASP A 211 -0.83 -1.44 -21.90
CA ASP A 211 0.52 -1.45 -21.37
C ASP A 211 1.51 -0.88 -22.41
N GLU A 212 2.53 -0.21 -21.91
CA GLU A 212 3.68 0.26 -22.69
C GLU A 212 4.94 -0.49 -22.23
N PRO A 213 5.91 -0.72 -23.14
CA PRO A 213 7.13 -1.44 -22.79
C PRO A 213 7.91 -0.75 -21.65
N VAL A 214 8.18 -1.49 -20.58
CA VAL A 214 8.90 -0.95 -19.42
C VAL A 214 10.39 -0.86 -19.72
N LYS A 215 10.88 0.36 -19.92
CA LYS A 215 12.29 0.70 -20.15
C LYS A 215 12.92 1.15 -18.83
N GLY A 216 13.57 0.29 -18.11
CA GLY A 216 14.20 0.61 -16.82
C GLY A 216 13.82 -0.35 -15.70
N ASN A 217 14.16 0.02 -14.48
CA ASN A 217 13.91 -0.78 -13.28
C ASN A 217 13.08 0.05 -12.28
N TYR A 218 12.33 -0.65 -11.43
CA TYR A 218 11.59 -0.02 -10.34
C TYR A 218 12.54 0.18 -9.15
N THR A 219 13.26 1.29 -9.18
CA THR A 219 14.15 1.72 -8.08
C THR A 219 13.45 2.75 -7.21
N GLU A 220 13.99 3.07 -6.04
CA GLU A 220 13.48 4.14 -5.19
C GLU A 220 13.31 5.43 -5.99
N GLY A 221 12.16 6.07 -5.85
CA GLY A 221 11.76 7.25 -6.60
C GLY A 221 11.09 6.96 -7.95
N CYS A 222 10.99 5.72 -8.40
CA CYS A 222 10.28 5.41 -9.64
C CYS A 222 8.81 5.83 -9.57
N VAL A 223 8.22 6.19 -10.74
CA VAL A 223 6.79 6.49 -10.86
C VAL A 223 6.20 5.58 -11.93
N ALA A 224 5.24 4.74 -11.54
CA ALA A 224 4.63 3.78 -12.46
C ALA A 224 3.12 3.66 -12.27
N MET A 225 2.40 3.25 -13.33
CA MET A 225 0.96 3.02 -13.26
C MET A 225 0.65 1.75 -12.48
N ALA A 226 -0.33 1.82 -11.60
CA ALA A 226 -0.95 0.63 -11.03
C ALA A 226 -1.99 0.06 -12.00
N ASN A 227 -2.08 -1.26 -12.08
CA ASN A 227 -3.05 -1.96 -12.92
C ASN A 227 -3.58 -3.24 -12.23
N SER A 228 -4.63 -3.83 -12.78
CA SER A 228 -5.24 -5.08 -12.32
C SER A 228 -4.99 -6.24 -13.30
N GLY A 229 -3.86 -6.23 -13.97
CA GLY A 229 -3.46 -7.14 -15.02
C GLY A 229 -3.21 -6.43 -16.34
N ALA A 230 -2.85 -7.16 -17.38
CA ALA A 230 -2.45 -6.61 -18.68
C ALA A 230 -3.51 -5.67 -19.27
N ASN A 231 -3.05 -4.52 -19.78
CA ASN A 231 -3.88 -3.52 -20.48
C ASN A 231 -5.04 -2.97 -19.62
N THR A 232 -4.80 -2.79 -18.32
CA THR A 232 -5.81 -2.25 -17.41
C THR A 232 -5.35 -0.96 -16.70
N ASN A 233 -4.40 -0.24 -17.29
CA ASN A 233 -3.98 1.05 -16.77
C ASN A 233 -5.14 2.05 -16.77
N GLY A 234 -5.19 2.93 -15.78
CA GLY A 234 -6.24 3.93 -15.63
C GLY A 234 -5.69 5.24 -15.11
N SER A 235 -6.05 5.60 -13.88
CA SER A 235 -5.53 6.79 -13.20
C SER A 235 -4.65 6.47 -11.99
N GLN A 236 -4.71 5.26 -11.45
CA GLN A 236 -3.92 4.91 -10.27
C GLN A 236 -2.44 4.79 -10.61
N PHE A 237 -1.60 5.39 -9.79
CA PHE A 237 -0.14 5.32 -9.91
C PHE A 237 0.52 5.17 -8.55
N PHE A 238 1.76 4.74 -8.56
CA PHE A 238 2.56 4.63 -7.34
C PHE A 238 3.94 5.26 -7.51
N VAL A 239 4.49 5.69 -6.39
CA VAL A 239 5.89 6.09 -6.25
C VAL A 239 6.61 5.02 -5.45
N CYS A 240 7.74 4.53 -5.95
CA CYS A 240 8.59 3.57 -5.26
C CYS A 240 9.27 4.22 -4.05
N THR A 241 9.10 3.66 -2.86
CA THR A 241 9.77 4.11 -1.63
C THR A 241 10.91 3.18 -1.20
N GLY A 242 11.30 2.25 -2.05
CA GLY A 242 12.40 1.32 -1.91
C GLY A 242 12.86 0.82 -3.27
N ASN A 243 13.87 -0.07 -3.29
CA ASN A 243 14.35 -0.71 -4.51
C ASN A 243 13.54 -1.96 -4.82
N ASP A 244 12.45 -1.81 -5.56
CA ASP A 244 11.45 -2.84 -5.83
C ASP A 244 11.76 -3.68 -7.08
N SER A 245 12.90 -3.43 -7.72
CA SER A 245 13.26 -4.09 -9.00
C SER A 245 13.35 -5.62 -8.89
N SER A 246 13.58 -6.15 -7.70
CA SER A 246 13.62 -7.60 -7.43
C SER A 246 12.24 -8.21 -7.17
N THR A 247 11.22 -7.40 -6.88
CA THR A 247 9.89 -7.89 -6.47
C THR A 247 8.82 -7.59 -7.51
N LEU A 248 8.97 -6.53 -8.30
CA LEU A 248 8.02 -6.13 -9.33
C LEU A 248 8.41 -6.68 -10.70
N GLN A 249 7.49 -7.41 -11.32
CA GLN A 249 7.60 -7.79 -12.72
C GLN A 249 7.41 -6.54 -13.61
N LYS A 250 8.04 -6.51 -14.80
CA LYS A 250 7.95 -5.38 -15.76
C LYS A 250 6.60 -5.35 -16.47
N GLN A 251 5.55 -5.08 -15.69
CA GLN A 251 4.15 -5.03 -16.15
C GLN A 251 3.42 -3.75 -15.74
N TYR A 252 4.14 -2.82 -15.10
CA TYR A 252 3.60 -1.53 -14.66
C TYR A 252 4.26 -0.44 -15.50
N ASN A 253 3.49 0.30 -16.28
CA ASN A 253 4.05 1.35 -17.15
C ASN A 253 4.91 2.32 -16.34
N LEU A 254 6.22 2.24 -16.50
CA LEU A 254 7.20 3.14 -15.88
C LEU A 254 7.27 4.41 -16.71
N PHE A 255 6.85 5.55 -16.14
CA PHE A 255 6.69 6.78 -16.92
C PHE A 255 7.38 8.01 -16.32
N GLY A 256 8.06 7.86 -15.18
CA GLY A 256 8.77 8.96 -14.56
C GLY A 256 9.55 8.58 -13.31
N HIS A 257 10.07 9.59 -12.66
CA HIS A 257 10.78 9.45 -11.39
C HIS A 257 10.68 10.72 -10.53
N VAL A 258 10.90 10.57 -9.23
CA VAL A 258 10.98 11.68 -8.27
C VAL A 258 12.32 12.37 -8.42
N THR A 259 12.33 13.69 -8.65
CA THR A 259 13.53 14.51 -8.74
C THR A 259 13.77 15.32 -7.48
N MET A 260 12.71 15.63 -6.71
CA MET A 260 12.79 16.35 -5.44
C MET A 260 11.66 15.90 -4.51
N GLY A 261 11.90 15.95 -3.20
CA GLY A 261 10.87 15.66 -2.19
C GLY A 261 10.71 14.16 -1.87
N MET A 262 11.72 13.32 -2.14
CA MET A 262 11.70 11.90 -1.75
C MET A 262 11.55 11.74 -0.23
N ASN A 263 12.16 12.62 0.56
CA ASN A 263 11.97 12.68 2.01
C ASN A 263 10.50 12.95 2.40
N VAL A 264 9.76 13.73 1.61
CA VAL A 264 8.32 13.96 1.79
C VAL A 264 7.54 12.70 1.43
N ALA A 265 7.87 12.05 0.30
CA ALA A 265 7.25 10.79 -0.10
C ALA A 265 7.37 9.70 0.99
N LEU A 266 8.52 9.60 1.65
CA LEU A 266 8.76 8.67 2.75
C LEU A 266 7.97 8.99 4.04
N LEU A 267 7.43 10.21 4.17
CA LEU A 267 6.58 10.61 5.30
C LEU A 267 5.09 10.40 5.04
N VAL A 268 4.69 10.11 3.80
CA VAL A 268 3.29 9.85 3.45
C VAL A 268 2.78 8.64 4.19
N GLN A 269 1.58 8.78 4.77
CA GLN A 269 0.89 7.74 5.52
C GLN A 269 -0.44 7.38 4.87
N GLY A 270 -0.82 6.12 5.02
CA GLY A 270 -2.09 5.60 4.52
C GLY A 270 -2.27 4.14 4.90
N PRO A 271 -3.41 3.54 4.59
CA PRO A 271 -3.61 2.11 4.75
C PRO A 271 -2.54 1.34 3.97
N GLY A 272 -1.99 0.29 4.59
CA GLY A 272 -1.10 -0.66 3.89
C GLY A 272 -1.87 -1.83 3.31
N ASP A 273 -1.15 -2.89 2.96
CA ASP A 273 -1.77 -4.17 2.66
C ASP A 273 -2.50 -4.69 3.91
N ALA A 274 -3.59 -5.42 3.73
CA ALA A 274 -4.56 -5.79 4.77
C ALA A 274 -3.97 -6.39 6.07
N ALA A 275 -2.73 -6.88 6.01
CA ALA A 275 -2.01 -7.42 7.16
C ALA A 275 -1.34 -6.36 8.06
N THR A 276 -1.08 -5.14 7.59
CA THR A 276 -0.16 -4.19 8.25
C THR A 276 -0.80 -2.90 8.76
N SER A 277 -2.04 -2.59 8.39
CA SER A 277 -2.62 -1.30 8.77
C SER A 277 -4.12 -1.33 9.01
N LYS A 278 -4.49 -1.31 10.26
CA LYS A 278 -5.85 -0.97 10.68
C LYS A 278 -5.83 0.47 11.22
N ASN A 279 -6.71 1.34 10.72
CA ASN A 279 -7.03 2.67 11.27
C ASN A 279 -6.00 3.79 11.03
N ILE A 280 -5.24 3.78 9.93
CA ILE A 280 -4.44 4.93 9.54
C ILE A 280 -5.30 5.87 8.67
N THR A 281 -5.43 7.13 9.07
CA THR A 281 -6.02 8.16 8.21
C THR A 281 -5.07 8.41 7.04
N PRO A 282 -5.52 8.23 5.79
CA PRO A 282 -4.65 8.45 4.64
C PRO A 282 -4.30 9.93 4.48
N ASP A 283 -3.06 10.19 4.11
CA ASP A 283 -2.65 11.49 3.62
C ASP A 283 -3.32 11.81 2.28
N ILE A 284 -3.35 13.09 1.94
CA ILE A 284 -4.11 13.62 0.80
C ILE A 284 -3.15 14.26 -0.20
N LEU A 285 -3.38 13.99 -1.46
CA LEU A 285 -2.83 14.73 -2.58
C LEU A 285 -3.71 15.96 -2.80
N ASN A 286 -3.27 17.12 -2.30
CA ASN A 286 -4.07 18.35 -2.32
C ASN A 286 -4.31 18.82 -3.75
N HIS A 287 -3.19 19.00 -4.51
CA HIS A 287 -3.24 19.48 -5.89
C HIS A 287 -2.10 18.86 -6.72
N VAL A 288 -2.36 18.67 -8.01
CA VAL A 288 -1.34 18.27 -8.99
C VAL A 288 -1.16 19.38 -10.01
N VAL A 289 0.06 19.87 -10.12
CA VAL A 289 0.42 20.92 -11.09
C VAL A 289 1.41 20.36 -12.11
N VAL A 290 1.21 20.67 -13.37
CA VAL A 290 2.08 20.18 -14.46
C VAL A 290 2.65 21.35 -15.26
N VAL A 291 3.95 21.30 -15.51
CA VAL A 291 4.69 22.28 -16.34
C VAL A 291 5.50 21.52 -17.38
N ALA A 292 5.33 21.84 -18.65
CA ALA A 292 6.16 21.30 -19.72
C ALA A 292 7.46 22.11 -19.83
N VAL A 293 8.61 21.43 -19.93
CA VAL A 293 9.94 22.04 -20.07
C VAL A 293 10.69 21.41 -21.22
N ASN A 294 11.67 22.13 -21.75
CA ASN A 294 12.62 21.55 -22.71
C ASN A 294 13.59 20.60 -21.92
N PRO A 295 13.99 19.48 -22.53
CA PRO A 295 14.93 18.53 -21.92
C PRO A 295 16.34 19.12 -21.80
#